data_89fe2911d4c7d8a8e88fe822d8a33005
#
_entry.id   89fe2911d4c7d8a8e88fe822d8a33005
#
_cell.length_a   1.000
_cell.length_b   1.000
_cell.length_c   1.000
_cell.angle_alpha   90.00
_cell.angle_beta   90.00
_cell.angle_gamma   90.00
#
_symmetry.space_group_name_H-M   'P 1'
#
loop_
_entity.id
_entity.type
_entity.pdbx_description
1 polymer ?
#
loop_
_entity_poly.entity_id
_entity_poly.type
_entity_poly.pdbx_seq_one_letter_code
_entity_poly.pdbx_strand_id
1 'polypeptide(L)'
;MISLCCPSRGRPELAKRLIDSALKTQKGNTEFLFYLNYDDKTLEQYKDLLDQKHYVVGRNQSTCYSWNLMCDKATNDVVMLMGDDVQIKTKHWDQIITDEINKFKDKILMVVPSDGRTKGNKDFGSKTTLWPDEPLP
;
A
#
# COMPACT_ATOMS: atom_id res chain seq x y z
N MET A 1 -1.44 -0.36 13.26
CA MET A 1 -1.88 -1.18 12.09
C MET A 1 -1.84 -0.31 10.84
N ILE A 2 -1.69 -0.92 9.68
CA ILE A 2 -1.58 -0.23 8.40
C ILE A 2 -2.70 -0.69 7.48
N SER A 3 -3.32 0.23 6.73
CA SER A 3 -4.24 -0.06 5.63
C SER A 3 -3.49 0.00 4.31
N LEU A 4 -3.31 -1.15 3.66
CA LEU A 4 -2.67 -1.27 2.35
C LEU A 4 -3.73 -1.14 1.26
N CYS A 5 -3.66 -0.06 0.48
CA CYS A 5 -4.61 0.31 -0.57
C CYS A 5 -4.02 0.03 -1.95
N CYS A 6 -4.65 -0.86 -2.71
CA CYS A 6 -4.15 -1.33 -3.99
C CYS A 6 -5.25 -1.38 -5.06
N PRO A 7 -5.24 -0.51 -6.08
CA PRO A 7 -6.05 -0.70 -7.26
C PRO A 7 -5.47 -1.85 -8.09
N SER A 8 -6.32 -2.77 -8.54
CA SER A 8 -5.90 -3.89 -9.37
C SER A 8 -6.93 -4.22 -10.43
N ARG A 9 -6.47 -4.66 -11.61
CA ARG A 9 -7.32 -5.04 -12.73
C ARG A 9 -6.65 -6.11 -13.59
N GLY A 10 -7.34 -7.22 -13.87
CA GLY A 10 -6.90 -8.26 -14.79
C GLY A 10 -5.70 -9.08 -14.30
N ARG A 11 -5.31 -8.97 -13.03
CA ARG A 11 -4.09 -9.57 -12.49
C ARG A 11 -4.26 -10.11 -11.06
N PRO A 12 -5.27 -10.98 -10.82
CA PRO A 12 -5.55 -11.49 -9.48
C PRO A 12 -4.36 -12.25 -8.86
N GLU A 13 -3.52 -12.89 -9.68
CA GLU A 13 -2.31 -13.58 -9.24
C GLU A 13 -1.25 -12.62 -8.66
N LEU A 14 -1.15 -11.39 -9.20
CA LEU A 14 -0.27 -10.37 -8.65
C LEU A 14 -0.80 -9.83 -7.33
N ALA A 15 -2.11 -9.57 -7.24
CA ALA A 15 -2.76 -9.18 -6.00
C ALA A 15 -2.55 -10.24 -4.91
N LYS A 16 -2.71 -11.53 -5.25
CA LYS A 16 -2.41 -12.64 -4.33
C LYS A 16 -0.97 -12.63 -3.88
N ARG A 17 -0.02 -12.45 -4.78
CA ARG A 17 1.41 -12.40 -4.46
C ARG A 17 1.74 -11.23 -3.52
N LEU A 18 1.14 -10.06 -3.75
CA LEU A 18 1.29 -8.92 -2.85
C LEU A 18 0.80 -9.26 -1.45
N ILE A 19 -0.43 -9.79 -1.31
CA ILE A 19 -1.02 -10.19 -0.03
C ILE A 19 -0.14 -11.22 0.67
N ASP A 20 0.21 -12.31 -0.01
CA ASP A 20 1.02 -13.39 0.55
C ASP A 20 2.38 -12.89 1.04
N SER A 21 3.03 -11.99 0.27
CA SER A 21 4.32 -11.42 0.66
C SER A 21 4.21 -10.48 1.85
N ALA A 22 3.15 -9.66 1.91
CA ALA A 22 2.89 -8.78 3.03
C ALA A 22 2.63 -9.57 4.32
N LEU A 23 1.73 -10.55 4.27
CA LEU A 23 1.40 -11.41 5.41
C LEU A 23 2.62 -12.21 5.91
N LYS A 24 3.44 -12.72 5.01
CA LYS A 24 4.66 -13.49 5.35
C LYS A 24 5.71 -12.66 6.09
N THR A 25 5.74 -11.37 5.83
CA THR A 25 6.82 -10.48 6.31
C THR A 25 6.38 -9.47 7.36
N GLN A 26 5.07 -9.30 7.59
CA GLN A 26 4.55 -8.43 8.64
C GLN A 26 4.82 -8.97 10.04
N LYS A 27 4.78 -8.10 11.03
CA LYS A 27 4.84 -8.43 12.46
C LYS A 27 3.48 -8.35 13.13
N GLY A 28 2.69 -7.34 12.78
CA GLY A 28 1.34 -7.10 13.27
C GLY A 28 0.28 -7.54 12.26
N ASN A 29 -0.79 -6.76 12.18
CA ASN A 29 -1.90 -6.99 11.25
C ASN A 29 -1.97 -5.86 10.22
N THR A 30 -2.26 -6.24 8.97
CA THR A 30 -2.48 -5.32 7.86
C THR A 30 -3.93 -5.44 7.39
N GLU A 31 -4.60 -4.31 7.24
CA GLU A 31 -5.86 -4.23 6.50
C GLU A 31 -5.54 -4.13 5.01
N PHE A 32 -6.14 -4.98 4.20
CA PHE A 32 -6.02 -4.90 2.74
C PHE A 32 -7.29 -4.30 2.16
N LEU A 33 -7.14 -3.29 1.30
CA LEU A 33 -8.24 -2.66 0.57
C LEU A 33 -7.90 -2.62 -0.91
N PHE A 34 -8.72 -3.31 -1.72
CA PHE A 34 -8.56 -3.34 -3.17
C PHE A 34 -9.66 -2.53 -3.85
N TYR A 35 -9.28 -1.78 -4.88
CA TYR A 35 -10.25 -1.21 -5.82
C TYR A 35 -10.26 -2.06 -7.09
N LEU A 36 -11.43 -2.63 -7.39
CA LEU A 36 -11.64 -3.53 -8.52
C LEU A 36 -12.63 -2.90 -9.51
N ASN A 37 -12.51 -3.23 -10.78
CA ASN A 37 -13.41 -2.73 -11.79
C ASN A 37 -14.56 -3.71 -12.07
N TYR A 38 -15.78 -3.21 -12.16
CA TYR A 38 -16.96 -4.06 -12.42
C TYR A 38 -16.91 -4.72 -13.80
N ASP A 39 -16.20 -4.11 -14.77
CA ASP A 39 -16.01 -4.61 -16.13
C ASP A 39 -14.76 -5.50 -16.29
N ASP A 40 -14.09 -5.84 -15.20
CA ASP A 40 -12.93 -6.72 -15.20
C ASP A 40 -13.39 -8.18 -15.37
N LYS A 41 -12.90 -8.83 -16.42
CA LYS A 41 -13.21 -10.24 -16.72
C LYS A 41 -12.74 -11.21 -15.63
N THR A 42 -11.79 -10.77 -14.80
CA THR A 42 -11.23 -11.57 -13.70
C THR A 42 -11.83 -11.21 -12.33
N LEU A 43 -12.88 -10.40 -12.29
CA LEU A 43 -13.49 -9.91 -11.04
C LEU A 43 -13.86 -11.04 -10.07
N GLU A 44 -14.44 -12.13 -10.56
CA GLU A 44 -14.80 -13.26 -9.71
C GLU A 44 -13.59 -13.93 -9.06
N GLN A 45 -12.45 -13.99 -9.75
CA GLN A 45 -11.21 -14.52 -9.17
C GLN A 45 -10.70 -13.66 -8.00
N TYR A 46 -10.90 -12.33 -8.07
CA TYR A 46 -10.60 -11.46 -6.92
C TYR A 46 -11.57 -11.69 -5.75
N LYS A 47 -12.85 -11.91 -6.03
CA LYS A 47 -13.84 -12.20 -5.00
C LYS A 47 -13.58 -13.53 -4.29
N ASP A 48 -13.04 -14.51 -5.00
CA ASP A 48 -12.60 -15.79 -4.43
C ASP A 48 -11.34 -15.63 -3.56
N LEU A 49 -10.51 -14.63 -3.87
CA LEU A 49 -9.26 -14.35 -3.15
C LEU A 49 -9.49 -13.46 -1.91
N LEU A 50 -10.48 -12.54 -1.96
CA LEU A 50 -10.68 -11.48 -0.99
C LEU A 50 -12.05 -11.59 -0.33
N ASP A 51 -12.11 -11.45 0.98
CA ASP A 51 -13.38 -11.20 1.68
C ASP A 51 -14.00 -9.88 1.21
N GLN A 52 -15.34 -9.80 1.21
CA GLN A 52 -16.09 -8.63 0.75
C GLN A 52 -15.68 -7.30 1.42
N LYS A 53 -15.23 -7.35 2.66
CA LYS A 53 -14.73 -6.17 3.40
C LYS A 53 -13.40 -5.62 2.87
N HIS A 54 -12.67 -6.40 2.05
CA HIS A 54 -11.34 -6.08 1.57
C HIS A 54 -11.32 -5.49 0.16
N TYR A 55 -12.48 -5.26 -0.46
CA TYR A 55 -12.53 -4.64 -1.77
C TYR A 55 -13.72 -3.72 -1.99
N VAL A 56 -13.56 -2.82 -2.92
CA VAL A 56 -14.59 -1.95 -3.47
C VAL A 56 -14.65 -2.17 -4.96
N VAL A 57 -15.85 -2.36 -5.50
CA VAL A 57 -16.07 -2.50 -6.94
C VAL A 57 -16.62 -1.20 -7.50
N GLY A 58 -15.98 -0.69 -8.56
CA GLY A 58 -16.38 0.55 -9.20
C GLY A 58 -16.10 0.59 -10.69
N ARG A 59 -16.29 1.76 -11.29
CA ARG A 59 -15.95 2.01 -12.69
C ARG A 59 -14.43 2.09 -12.86
N ASN A 60 -13.93 1.85 -14.08
CA ASN A 60 -12.56 2.15 -14.41
C ASN A 60 -12.29 3.65 -14.27
N GLN A 61 -11.47 4.01 -13.32
CA GLN A 61 -11.12 5.38 -12.94
C GLN A 61 -9.60 5.53 -12.84
N SER A 62 -9.14 6.77 -12.65
CA SER A 62 -7.72 7.00 -12.40
C SER A 62 -7.25 6.32 -11.11
N THR A 63 -5.98 5.97 -11.06
CA THR A 63 -5.35 5.40 -9.85
C THR A 63 -5.51 6.31 -8.64
N CYS A 64 -5.38 7.64 -8.83
CA CYS A 64 -5.58 8.61 -7.74
C CYS A 64 -7.01 8.57 -7.18
N TYR A 65 -8.02 8.47 -8.05
CA TYR A 65 -9.42 8.33 -7.62
C TYR A 65 -9.61 7.07 -6.78
N SER A 66 -9.08 5.95 -7.26
CA SER A 66 -9.18 4.67 -6.57
C SER A 66 -8.50 4.70 -5.20
N TRP A 67 -7.32 5.31 -5.11
CA TRP A 67 -6.60 5.50 -3.84
C TRP A 67 -7.39 6.38 -2.87
N ASN A 68 -7.89 7.54 -3.32
CA ASN A 68 -8.70 8.41 -2.46
C ASN A 68 -9.90 7.69 -1.88
N LEU A 69 -10.64 6.94 -2.72
CA LEU A 69 -11.79 6.17 -2.26
C LEU A 69 -11.41 5.10 -1.22
N MET A 70 -10.28 4.42 -1.41
CA MET A 70 -9.80 3.44 -0.45
C MET A 70 -9.30 4.08 0.84
N CYS A 71 -8.63 5.25 0.76
CA CYS A 71 -8.25 6.02 1.93
C CYS A 71 -9.46 6.42 2.79
N ASP A 72 -10.56 6.83 2.16
CA ASP A 72 -11.81 7.16 2.87
C ASP A 72 -12.43 5.94 3.58
N LYS A 73 -12.12 4.73 3.12
CA LYS A 73 -12.62 3.48 3.70
C LYS A 73 -11.64 2.82 4.66
N ALA A 74 -10.40 3.26 4.67
CA ALA A 74 -9.37 2.73 5.55
C ALA A 74 -9.74 2.92 7.03
N THR A 75 -9.52 1.90 7.83
CA THR A 75 -9.84 1.91 9.26
C THR A 75 -8.65 2.25 10.14
N ASN A 76 -7.46 2.35 9.56
CA ASN A 76 -6.23 2.69 10.27
C ASN A 76 -5.71 4.07 9.86
N ASP A 77 -5.04 4.75 10.80
CA ASP A 77 -4.46 6.09 10.60
C ASP A 77 -3.28 6.09 9.61
N VAL A 78 -2.66 4.94 9.41
CA VAL A 78 -1.55 4.77 8.47
C VAL A 78 -2.05 4.08 7.21
N VAL A 79 -1.97 4.78 6.08
CA VAL A 79 -2.38 4.27 4.78
C VAL A 79 -1.16 4.09 3.89
N MET A 80 -1.02 2.91 3.29
CA MET A 80 0.03 2.57 2.35
C MET A 80 -0.55 2.40 0.94
N LEU A 81 -0.16 3.28 0.01
CA LEU A 81 -0.60 3.23 -1.38
C LEU A 81 0.36 2.35 -2.18
N MET A 82 -0.16 1.34 -2.86
CA MET A 82 0.67 0.34 -3.53
C MET A 82 0.07 -0.13 -4.86
N GLY A 83 0.92 -0.56 -5.78
CA GLY A 83 0.52 -1.31 -6.97
C GLY A 83 0.51 -2.82 -6.71
N ASP A 84 -0.26 -3.56 -7.47
CA ASP A 84 -0.38 -5.03 -7.35
C ASP A 84 0.88 -5.80 -7.83
N ASP A 85 1.75 -5.16 -8.61
CA ASP A 85 2.99 -5.74 -9.14
C ASP A 85 4.16 -5.74 -8.13
N VAL A 86 3.94 -5.22 -6.93
CA VAL A 86 4.94 -5.16 -5.86
C VAL A 86 4.98 -6.46 -5.06
N GLN A 87 6.16 -6.79 -4.54
CA GLN A 87 6.37 -7.86 -3.57
C GLN A 87 7.13 -7.33 -2.36
N ILE A 88 6.57 -7.48 -1.17
CA ILE A 88 7.21 -7.02 0.07
C ILE A 88 8.21 -8.08 0.53
N LYS A 89 9.48 -7.69 0.67
CA LYS A 89 10.59 -8.58 1.06
C LYS A 89 11.14 -8.28 2.46
N THR A 90 10.95 -7.06 2.94
CA THR A 90 11.49 -6.61 4.23
C THR A 90 10.69 -7.22 5.37
N LYS A 91 11.36 -7.97 6.24
CA LYS A 91 10.71 -8.49 7.45
C LYS A 91 10.31 -7.36 8.38
N HIS A 92 9.15 -7.49 9.01
CA HIS A 92 8.57 -6.53 9.96
C HIS A 92 8.41 -5.13 9.36
N TRP A 93 8.13 -5.06 8.05
CA TRP A 93 7.97 -3.81 7.30
C TRP A 93 6.93 -2.87 7.93
N ASP A 94 5.85 -3.42 8.41
CA ASP A 94 4.75 -2.72 9.09
C ASP A 94 5.21 -2.06 10.40
N GLN A 95 6.03 -2.74 11.17
CA GLN A 95 6.62 -2.21 12.40
C GLN A 95 7.63 -1.09 12.08
N ILE A 96 8.49 -1.28 11.07
CA ILE A 96 9.47 -0.29 10.66
C ILE A 96 8.78 1.02 10.26
N ILE A 97 7.72 0.95 9.44
CA ILE A 97 6.93 2.13 9.06
C ILE A 97 6.30 2.79 10.28
N THR A 98 5.70 2.00 11.16
CA THR A 98 5.06 2.52 12.37
C THR A 98 6.07 3.19 13.29
N ASP A 99 7.25 2.62 13.44
CA ASP A 99 8.33 3.18 14.28
C ASP A 99 8.84 4.52 13.70
N GLU A 100 8.97 4.61 12.37
CA GLU A 100 9.33 5.89 11.71
C GLU A 100 8.27 6.97 11.96
N ILE A 101 6.98 6.66 11.78
CA ILE A 101 5.89 7.58 12.02
C ILE A 101 5.87 8.07 13.49
N ASN A 102 6.12 7.19 14.42
CA ASN A 102 6.10 7.51 15.85
C ASN A 102 7.24 8.44 16.31
N LYS A 103 8.27 8.65 15.49
CA LYS A 103 9.32 9.65 15.78
C LYS A 103 8.80 11.10 15.66
N PHE A 104 7.69 11.31 14.98
CA PHE A 104 7.09 12.63 14.77
C PHE A 104 5.87 12.84 15.66
N LYS A 105 5.89 13.93 16.38
CA LYS A 105 4.86 14.23 17.39
C LYS A 105 3.47 14.43 16.78
N ASP A 106 3.41 15.07 15.62
CA ASP A 106 2.16 15.33 14.89
C ASP A 106 1.74 14.16 13.98
N LYS A 107 2.66 13.22 13.73
CA LYS A 107 2.44 12.04 12.85
C LYS A 107 2.05 12.39 11.41
N ILE A 108 2.37 13.60 10.95
CA ILE A 108 2.13 14.06 9.57
C ILE A 108 3.40 13.89 8.78
N LEU A 109 3.54 12.77 8.09
CA LEU A 109 4.71 12.49 7.25
C LEU A 109 4.36 11.47 6.16
N MET A 110 5.23 11.45 5.14
CA MET A 110 5.22 10.41 4.11
C MET A 110 6.47 9.54 4.24
N VAL A 111 6.29 8.24 4.37
CA VAL A 111 7.38 7.26 4.33
C VAL A 111 7.41 6.62 2.95
N VAL A 112 8.53 6.77 2.24
CA VAL A 112 8.73 6.19 0.90
C VAL A 112 9.72 5.03 1.01
N PRO A 113 9.26 3.77 0.97
CA PRO A 113 10.16 2.63 0.98
C PRO A 113 10.90 2.50 -0.36
N SER A 114 12.12 1.96 -0.33
CA SER A 114 12.88 1.67 -1.55
C SER A 114 12.26 0.49 -2.31
N ASP A 115 12.08 0.64 -3.61
CA ASP A 115 11.64 -0.43 -4.52
C ASP A 115 12.82 -1.31 -5.02
N GLY A 116 14.05 -0.99 -4.62
CA GLY A 116 15.26 -1.71 -5.00
C GLY A 116 15.73 -1.45 -6.45
N ARG A 117 15.07 -0.58 -7.20
CA ARG A 117 15.44 -0.29 -8.61
C ARG A 117 16.61 0.69 -8.74
N THR A 118 16.86 1.52 -7.77
CA THR A 118 17.95 2.51 -7.77
C THR A 118 19.28 1.85 -7.38
N LYS A 119 19.90 1.14 -8.32
CA LYS A 119 21.31 0.78 -8.22
C LYS A 119 22.14 2.04 -8.50
N GLY A 120 22.63 2.70 -7.49
CA GLY A 120 23.57 3.82 -7.69
C GLY A 120 23.53 4.92 -6.65
N ASN A 121 22.42 5.14 -5.98
CA ASN A 121 22.39 6.07 -4.85
C ASN A 121 22.29 5.27 -3.54
N LYS A 122 23.42 5.03 -2.90
CA LYS A 122 23.49 4.37 -1.60
C LYS A 122 22.67 5.10 -0.52
N ASP A 123 22.28 6.33 -0.79
CA ASP A 123 21.50 7.18 0.11
C ASP A 123 19.98 7.03 -0.04
N PHE A 124 19.50 6.41 -1.12
CA PHE A 124 18.03 6.22 -1.34
C PHE A 124 17.49 4.94 -0.72
N GLY A 125 18.32 4.07 -0.20
CA GLY A 125 17.93 2.73 0.27
C GLY A 125 17.74 2.60 1.79
N SER A 126 18.06 3.62 2.58
CA SER A 126 18.04 3.49 4.04
C SER A 126 17.63 4.76 4.80
N LYS A 127 17.24 5.80 4.10
CA LYS A 127 16.76 7.02 4.75
C LYS A 127 15.34 7.30 4.35
N THR A 128 14.47 7.43 5.33
CA THR A 128 13.24 8.18 5.24
C THR A 128 13.60 9.52 4.62
N THR A 129 13.24 9.75 3.37
CA THR A 129 13.43 11.07 2.78
C THR A 129 12.35 11.95 3.36
N LEU A 130 12.64 12.58 4.48
CA LEU A 130 11.86 13.69 4.95
C LEU A 130 12.06 14.82 3.94
N TRP A 131 10.99 15.37 3.44
CA TRP A 131 11.04 16.67 2.81
C TRP A 131 11.54 17.64 3.91
N PRO A 132 12.62 18.42 3.66
CA PRO A 132 13.04 19.41 4.63
C PRO A 132 11.88 20.35 4.90
N ASP A 133 11.75 20.79 6.16
CA ASP A 133 10.80 21.83 6.62
C ASP A 133 11.12 23.18 5.97
N GLU A 134 11.09 23.28 4.67
CA GLU A 134 11.10 24.57 4.00
C GLU A 134 9.66 24.97 3.72
N PRO A 135 9.21 26.11 4.20
CA PRO A 135 7.90 26.63 3.87
C PRO A 135 7.83 26.82 2.35
N LEU A 136 6.79 26.25 1.75
CA LEU A 136 6.47 26.47 0.35
C LEU A 136 6.36 28.00 0.10
N PRO A 137 6.94 28.52 -1.00
CA PRO A 137 6.90 29.92 -1.32
C PRO A 137 5.46 30.42 -1.56
#